data_247d7f354e5a61f0a2baeedb53f6509d
#
_entry.id   247d7f354e5a61f0a2baeedb53f6509d
#
_cell.length_a   1.000
_cell.length_b   1.000
_cell.length_c   1.000
_cell.angle_alpha   90.00
_cell.angle_beta   90.00
_cell.angle_gamma   90.00
#
_symmetry.space_group_name_H-M   'P 1'
#
loop_
_entity.id
_entity.type
_entity.pdbx_description
1 polymer ?
#
loop_
_entity_poly.entity_id
_entity_poly.type
_entity_poly.pdbx_seq_one_letter_code
_entity_poly.pdbx_strand_id
1 'polypeptide(L)'
;MQELNIIYKNIKELKPYKKNAKKHSKEQVEQIANSIKEFGFTQPVVIDSNNCVVAGHGRILGAKKAGLKQVPTVTLEELTEEQIKAYRLVDNKLNESEWDYSLLDEELEDLIDDIDMSLFGFDMNMTDDDLEKALKEVRFKVKEKHLVIVACKTEEETKILQDKLKKKGYDCQVKNT
;
A
#
# COMPACT_ATOMS: atom_id res chain seq x y z
N MET A 1 14.97 25.41 -8.49
CA MET A 1 13.82 24.55 -8.07
C MET A 1 12.80 24.69 -9.21
N GLN A 2 12.42 23.56 -9.83
CA GLN A 2 11.49 23.59 -10.99
C GLN A 2 10.10 23.99 -10.50
N GLU A 3 9.48 24.95 -11.15
CA GLU A 3 8.10 25.36 -10.89
C GLU A 3 7.17 24.32 -11.50
N LEU A 4 6.29 23.70 -10.69
CA LEU A 4 5.36 22.68 -11.16
C LEU A 4 4.09 23.35 -11.69
N ASN A 5 3.83 23.18 -12.97
CA ASN A 5 2.59 23.64 -13.61
C ASN A 5 1.53 22.52 -13.62
N ILE A 6 0.36 22.80 -13.05
CA ILE A 6 -0.79 21.90 -13.09
C ILE A 6 -1.64 22.23 -14.30
N ILE A 7 -1.79 21.26 -15.20
CA ILE A 7 -2.61 21.37 -16.41
C ILE A 7 -3.67 20.28 -16.40
N TYR A 8 -4.93 20.67 -16.63
CA TYR A 8 -6.01 19.70 -16.77
C TYR A 8 -5.97 19.06 -18.16
N LYS A 9 -5.87 17.73 -18.20
CA LYS A 9 -5.87 16.93 -19.44
C LYS A 9 -7.05 15.98 -19.45
N ASN A 10 -7.55 15.71 -20.67
CA ASN A 10 -8.57 14.70 -20.87
C ASN A 10 -8.00 13.32 -20.55
N ILE A 11 -8.73 12.53 -19.77
CA ILE A 11 -8.29 11.17 -19.37
C ILE A 11 -8.02 10.28 -20.59
N LYS A 12 -8.72 10.53 -21.73
CA LYS A 12 -8.52 9.77 -22.96
C LYS A 12 -7.18 10.05 -23.64
N GLU A 13 -6.55 11.18 -23.35
CA GLU A 13 -5.24 11.56 -23.88
C GLU A 13 -4.09 10.93 -23.10
N LEU A 14 -4.37 10.46 -21.87
CA LEU A 14 -3.39 9.86 -21.00
C LEU A 14 -3.16 8.39 -21.40
N LYS A 15 -1.89 8.03 -21.59
CA LYS A 15 -1.47 6.68 -21.96
C LYS A 15 -1.04 5.92 -20.71
N PRO A 16 -1.70 4.81 -20.34
CA PRO A 16 -1.25 4.01 -19.21
C PRO A 16 0.12 3.36 -19.54
N TYR A 17 1.00 3.33 -18.55
CA TYR A 17 2.28 2.63 -18.70
C TYR A 17 2.06 1.11 -18.69
N LYS A 18 2.38 0.44 -19.79
CA LYS A 18 2.10 -1.00 -20.00
C LYS A 18 2.79 -1.93 -18.98
N LYS A 19 3.95 -1.52 -18.46
CA LYS A 19 4.75 -2.31 -17.48
C LYS A 19 4.54 -1.82 -16.05
N ASN A 20 3.37 -1.25 -15.72
CA ASN A 20 3.07 -0.85 -14.36
C ASN A 20 3.08 -2.06 -13.42
N ALA A 21 3.98 -2.05 -12.44
CA ALA A 21 4.14 -3.14 -11.49
C ALA A 21 3.01 -3.19 -10.44
N LYS A 22 2.33 -2.07 -10.18
CA LYS A 22 1.26 -1.97 -9.19
C LYS A 22 -0.09 -2.31 -9.83
N LYS A 23 -0.81 -3.26 -9.21
CA LYS A 23 -2.19 -3.63 -9.59
C LYS A 23 -3.15 -2.98 -8.60
N HIS A 24 -4.25 -2.47 -9.12
CA HIS A 24 -5.31 -1.88 -8.31
C HIS A 24 -6.52 -2.81 -8.29
N SER A 25 -6.99 -3.20 -7.09
CA SER A 25 -8.21 -3.99 -6.94
C SER A 25 -9.44 -3.13 -7.28
N LYS A 26 -10.60 -3.78 -7.48
CA LYS A 26 -11.85 -3.06 -7.73
C LYS A 26 -12.27 -2.23 -6.52
N GLU A 27 -12.06 -2.76 -5.34
CA GLU A 27 -12.32 -2.11 -4.05
C GLU A 27 -11.48 -0.84 -3.91
N GLN A 28 -10.16 -0.94 -4.16
CA GLN A 28 -9.27 0.22 -4.11
C GLN A 28 -9.67 1.31 -5.11
N VAL A 29 -10.10 0.93 -6.32
CA VAL A 29 -10.58 1.89 -7.33
C VAL A 29 -11.87 2.57 -6.86
N GLU A 30 -12.77 1.85 -6.18
CA GLU A 30 -13.98 2.42 -5.58
C GLU A 30 -13.64 3.43 -4.48
N GLN A 31 -12.77 3.04 -3.54
CA GLN A 31 -12.29 3.91 -2.45
C GLN A 31 -11.67 5.22 -2.98
N ILE A 32 -10.81 5.11 -4.02
CA ILE A 32 -10.26 6.29 -4.69
C ILE A 32 -11.35 7.13 -5.35
N ALA A 33 -12.35 6.50 -5.97
CA ALA A 33 -13.45 7.23 -6.59
C ALA A 33 -14.31 7.98 -5.56
N ASN A 34 -14.57 7.36 -4.40
CA ASN A 34 -15.27 7.99 -3.28
C ASN A 34 -14.47 9.17 -2.73
N SER A 35 -13.16 8.99 -2.49
CA SER A 35 -12.27 10.07 -2.07
C SER A 35 -12.29 11.26 -3.05
N ILE A 36 -12.27 10.99 -4.37
CA ILE A 36 -12.34 12.04 -5.38
C ILE A 36 -13.70 12.77 -5.36
N LYS A 37 -14.78 12.07 -5.09
CA LYS A 37 -16.12 12.70 -4.99
C LYS A 37 -16.25 13.56 -3.75
N GLU A 38 -15.74 13.10 -2.62
CA GLU A 38 -15.83 13.77 -1.32
C GLU A 38 -14.88 14.97 -1.22
N PHE A 39 -13.62 14.75 -1.51
CA PHE A 39 -12.55 15.74 -1.28
C PHE A 39 -12.05 16.43 -2.55
N GLY A 40 -12.55 16.03 -3.72
CA GLY A 40 -12.02 16.48 -5.00
C GLY A 40 -10.74 15.76 -5.41
N PHE A 41 -10.18 16.17 -6.56
CA PHE A 41 -8.95 15.59 -7.10
C PHE A 41 -7.73 16.37 -6.56
N THR A 42 -7.26 16.04 -5.35
CA THR A 42 -6.27 16.81 -4.58
C THR A 42 -4.82 16.56 -4.99
N GLN A 43 -4.50 15.39 -5.57
CA GLN A 43 -3.13 15.01 -5.95
C GLN A 43 -3.01 14.83 -7.47
N PRO A 44 -2.29 15.68 -8.21
CA PRO A 44 -2.16 15.58 -9.66
C PRO A 44 -1.58 14.24 -10.13
N VAL A 45 -1.95 13.82 -11.33
CA VAL A 45 -1.32 12.71 -12.04
C VAL A 45 -0.01 13.19 -12.62
N VAL A 46 1.07 12.43 -12.44
CA VAL A 46 2.37 12.73 -13.04
C VAL A 46 2.49 12.01 -14.37
N ILE A 47 2.86 12.74 -15.42
CA ILE A 47 3.01 12.24 -16.77
C ILE A 47 4.37 12.63 -17.37
N ASP A 48 4.81 11.93 -18.39
CA ASP A 48 5.93 12.37 -19.22
C ASP A 48 5.47 13.24 -20.40
N SER A 49 6.42 13.76 -21.18
CA SER A 49 6.18 14.60 -22.35
C SER A 49 5.32 13.93 -23.44
N ASN A 50 5.20 12.60 -23.44
CA ASN A 50 4.38 11.81 -24.36
C ASN A 50 2.97 11.51 -23.82
N ASN A 51 2.57 12.14 -22.70
CA ASN A 51 1.35 11.86 -21.94
C ASN A 51 1.29 10.42 -21.38
N CYS A 52 2.43 9.74 -21.24
CA CYS A 52 2.47 8.45 -20.59
C CYS A 52 2.48 8.63 -19.05
N VAL A 53 1.62 7.91 -18.37
CA VAL A 53 1.47 8.03 -16.92
C VAL A 53 2.72 7.51 -16.22
N VAL A 54 3.29 8.36 -15.38
CA VAL A 54 4.44 8.05 -14.54
C VAL A 54 3.97 7.66 -13.13
N ALA A 55 3.11 8.48 -12.51
CA ALA A 55 2.50 8.18 -11.21
C ALA A 55 1.00 8.53 -11.20
N GLY A 56 0.20 7.80 -10.44
CA GLY A 56 -1.23 8.04 -10.31
C GLY A 56 -2.14 7.18 -11.19
N HIS A 57 -1.71 5.98 -11.58
CA HIS A 57 -2.56 5.04 -12.35
C HIS A 57 -3.89 4.73 -11.65
N GLY A 58 -3.86 4.46 -10.33
CA GLY A 58 -5.07 4.24 -9.52
C GLY A 58 -5.99 5.46 -9.53
N ARG A 59 -5.42 6.67 -9.42
CA ARG A 59 -6.18 7.94 -9.46
C ARG A 59 -6.92 8.13 -10.78
N ILE A 60 -6.31 7.75 -11.92
CA ILE A 60 -7.01 7.78 -13.22
C ILE A 60 -8.17 6.79 -13.26
N LEU A 61 -8.00 5.59 -12.70
CA LEU A 61 -9.06 4.60 -12.63
C LEU A 61 -10.21 5.09 -11.74
N GLY A 62 -9.89 5.63 -10.55
CA GLY A 62 -10.85 6.24 -9.64
C GLY A 62 -11.58 7.43 -10.28
N ALA A 63 -10.86 8.32 -10.97
CA ALA A 63 -11.45 9.45 -11.70
C ALA A 63 -12.45 9.02 -12.78
N LYS A 64 -12.09 7.99 -13.56
CA LYS A 64 -13.03 7.39 -14.54
C LYS A 64 -14.28 6.84 -13.85
N LYS A 65 -14.11 6.14 -12.73
CA LYS A 65 -15.18 5.59 -11.91
C LYS A 65 -16.07 6.70 -11.32
N ALA A 66 -15.45 7.80 -10.88
CA ALA A 66 -16.15 9.00 -10.40
C ALA A 66 -16.84 9.82 -11.52
N GLY A 67 -16.66 9.46 -12.79
CA GLY A 67 -17.28 10.12 -13.93
C GLY A 67 -16.54 11.36 -14.45
N LEU A 68 -15.32 11.60 -14.01
CA LEU A 68 -14.52 12.73 -14.47
C LEU A 68 -14.04 12.51 -15.91
N LYS A 69 -14.02 13.58 -16.69
CA LYS A 69 -13.48 13.59 -18.06
C LYS A 69 -12.04 14.10 -18.12
N GLN A 70 -11.67 14.97 -17.20
CA GLN A 70 -10.36 15.58 -17.09
C GLN A 70 -9.80 15.39 -15.70
N VAL A 71 -8.48 15.37 -15.60
CA VAL A 71 -7.74 15.29 -14.33
C VAL A 71 -6.58 16.28 -14.35
N PRO A 72 -6.20 16.84 -13.17
CA PRO A 72 -5.02 17.67 -13.05
C PRO A 72 -3.77 16.81 -13.30
N THR A 73 -2.84 17.32 -14.08
CA THR A 73 -1.59 16.66 -14.42
C THR A 73 -0.39 17.57 -14.20
N VAL A 74 0.73 16.96 -13.86
CA VAL A 74 2.06 17.57 -13.86
C VAL A 74 2.94 16.82 -14.85
N THR A 75 3.62 17.53 -15.74
CA THR A 75 4.51 16.94 -16.74
C THR A 75 5.96 17.00 -16.25
N LEU A 76 6.66 15.86 -16.32
CA LEU A 76 8.10 15.78 -16.09
C LEU A 76 8.82 16.05 -17.41
N GLU A 77 9.30 17.28 -17.63
CA GLU A 77 9.91 17.70 -18.89
C GLU A 77 11.43 17.52 -18.91
N GLU A 78 12.08 17.61 -17.74
CA GLU A 78 13.54 17.64 -17.61
C GLU A 78 14.19 16.29 -17.29
N LEU A 79 13.38 15.25 -17.02
CA LEU A 79 13.91 13.93 -16.67
C LEU A 79 14.21 13.07 -17.89
N THR A 80 15.34 12.35 -17.86
CA THR A 80 15.66 11.34 -18.85
C THR A 80 14.70 10.14 -18.76
N GLU A 81 14.65 9.29 -19.78
CA GLU A 81 13.83 8.06 -19.77
C GLU A 81 14.20 7.13 -18.60
N GLU A 82 15.50 7.03 -18.27
CA GLU A 82 16.00 6.22 -17.17
C GLU A 82 15.54 6.78 -15.83
N GLN A 83 15.61 8.10 -15.65
CA GLN A 83 15.11 8.78 -14.46
C GLN A 83 13.59 8.60 -14.29
N ILE A 84 12.82 8.70 -15.37
CA ILE A 84 11.38 8.45 -15.37
C ILE A 84 11.07 6.99 -14.98
N LYS A 85 11.83 6.01 -15.50
CA LYS A 85 11.67 4.60 -15.13
C LYS A 85 11.98 4.37 -13.64
N ALA A 86 13.07 4.97 -13.15
CA ALA A 86 13.45 4.89 -11.73
C ALA A 86 12.39 5.55 -10.85
N TYR A 87 11.92 6.74 -11.22
CA TYR A 87 10.91 7.48 -10.46
C TYR A 87 9.60 6.70 -10.29
N ARG A 88 9.14 5.97 -11.32
CA ARG A 88 7.94 5.10 -11.18
C ARG A 88 8.07 4.09 -10.04
N LEU A 89 9.24 3.50 -9.87
CA LEU A 89 9.48 2.52 -8.81
C LEU A 89 9.64 3.20 -7.44
N VAL A 90 10.38 4.30 -7.40
CA VAL A 90 10.64 5.07 -6.19
C VAL A 90 9.32 5.66 -5.63
N ASP A 91 8.50 6.29 -6.47
CA ASP A 91 7.19 6.84 -6.06
C ASP A 91 6.31 5.76 -5.41
N ASN A 92 6.23 4.58 -6.03
CA ASN A 92 5.47 3.48 -5.44
C ASN A 92 6.06 2.97 -4.13
N LYS A 93 7.40 2.94 -4.00
CA LYS A 93 8.07 2.42 -2.80
C LYS A 93 7.97 3.38 -1.61
N LEU A 94 8.13 4.67 -1.86
CA LEU A 94 8.07 5.69 -0.82
C LEU A 94 6.65 5.92 -0.25
N ASN A 95 5.62 5.47 -0.94
CA ASN A 95 4.23 5.51 -0.46
C ASN A 95 3.86 4.28 0.41
N GLU A 96 4.82 3.44 0.78
CA GLU A 96 4.63 2.31 1.68
C GLU A 96 5.11 2.71 3.08
N SER A 97 4.21 3.21 3.93
CA SER A 97 4.44 3.48 5.36
C SER A 97 3.47 2.68 6.22
N GLU A 98 3.83 2.49 7.47
CA GLU A 98 2.98 1.87 8.47
C GLU A 98 2.15 2.93 9.21
N TRP A 99 1.00 2.52 9.76
CA TRP A 99 0.15 3.36 10.59
C TRP A 99 0.56 3.23 12.06
N ASP A 100 0.51 4.35 12.79
CA ASP A 100 0.36 4.31 14.23
C ASP A 100 -1.12 4.11 14.53
N TYR A 101 -1.49 2.89 14.89
CA TYR A 101 -2.89 2.49 15.04
C TYR A 101 -3.58 3.19 16.21
N SER A 102 -2.86 3.57 17.27
CA SER A 102 -3.47 4.27 18.42
C SER A 102 -3.90 5.69 18.03
N LEU A 103 -3.04 6.40 17.27
CA LEU A 103 -3.39 7.73 16.78
C LEU A 103 -4.45 7.66 15.67
N LEU A 104 -4.40 6.62 14.83
CA LEU A 104 -5.40 6.42 13.78
C LEU A 104 -6.79 6.21 14.38
N ASP A 105 -6.92 5.40 15.43
CA ASP A 105 -8.19 5.12 16.09
C ASP A 105 -8.78 6.41 16.71
N GLU A 106 -7.95 7.22 17.37
CA GLU A 106 -8.38 8.53 17.92
C GLU A 106 -8.92 9.45 16.79
N GLU A 107 -8.22 9.58 15.67
CA GLU A 107 -8.66 10.41 14.55
C GLU A 107 -9.94 9.87 13.88
N LEU A 108 -10.09 8.54 13.81
CA LEU A 108 -11.30 7.94 13.24
C LEU A 108 -12.51 8.13 14.16
N GLU A 109 -12.35 8.05 15.49
CA GLU A 109 -13.40 8.33 16.45
C GLU A 109 -13.94 9.76 16.33
N ASP A 110 -13.05 10.74 16.11
CA ASP A 110 -13.43 12.14 15.94
C ASP A 110 -14.28 12.39 14.66
N LEU A 111 -14.20 11.49 13.68
CA LEU A 111 -14.87 11.63 12.38
C LEU A 111 -16.14 10.78 12.25
N ILE A 112 -16.43 9.89 13.21
CA ILE A 112 -17.45 8.84 13.09
C ILE A 112 -18.86 9.37 12.78
N ASP A 113 -19.19 10.53 13.29
CA ASP A 113 -20.51 11.16 13.12
C ASP A 113 -20.60 12.05 11.86
N ASP A 114 -19.46 12.43 11.27
CA ASP A 114 -19.40 13.41 10.19
C ASP A 114 -19.14 12.78 8.83
N ILE A 115 -18.29 11.76 8.75
CA ILE A 115 -17.83 11.15 7.50
C ILE A 115 -17.80 9.63 7.63
N ASP A 116 -18.45 8.94 6.68
CA ASP A 116 -18.38 7.48 6.60
C ASP A 116 -17.01 7.02 6.07
N MET A 117 -16.06 6.81 7.00
CA MET A 117 -14.69 6.40 6.69
C MET A 117 -14.60 5.00 6.09
N SER A 118 -15.66 4.17 6.19
CA SER A 118 -15.70 2.84 5.55
C SER A 118 -15.66 2.93 4.02
N LEU A 119 -16.18 4.02 3.45
CA LEU A 119 -16.12 4.29 2.01
C LEU A 119 -14.70 4.43 1.46
N PHE A 120 -13.73 4.69 2.32
CA PHE A 120 -12.31 4.87 1.98
C PHE A 120 -11.46 3.65 2.40
N GLY A 121 -12.08 2.63 2.98
CA GLY A 121 -11.44 1.37 3.35
C GLY A 121 -10.97 1.29 4.80
N PHE A 122 -11.42 2.21 5.66
CA PHE A 122 -11.28 2.07 7.10
C PHE A 122 -12.45 1.28 7.65
N ASP A 123 -12.17 0.22 8.40
CA ASP A 123 -13.22 -0.60 9.02
C ASP A 123 -13.53 -0.05 10.41
N MET A 124 -14.62 0.72 10.52
CA MET A 124 -15.07 1.37 11.76
C MET A 124 -15.82 0.40 12.71
N ASN A 125 -16.13 -0.82 12.24
CA ASN A 125 -16.92 -1.79 12.97
C ASN A 125 -16.12 -3.08 13.26
N MET A 126 -14.81 -3.00 13.38
CA MET A 126 -14.02 -4.17 13.78
C MET A 126 -14.38 -4.56 15.20
N THR A 127 -15.21 -5.60 15.32
CA THR A 127 -15.44 -6.25 16.59
C THR A 127 -14.20 -7.07 16.99
N ASP A 128 -14.03 -7.39 18.28
CA ASP A 128 -12.96 -8.28 18.75
C ASP A 128 -12.92 -9.60 17.96
N ASP A 129 -14.09 -10.09 17.51
CA ASP A 129 -14.24 -11.27 16.63
C ASP A 129 -13.67 -11.04 15.20
N ASP A 130 -13.82 -9.86 14.65
CA ASP A 130 -13.28 -9.50 13.33
C ASP A 130 -11.77 -9.29 13.39
N LEU A 131 -11.28 -8.72 14.50
CA LEU A 131 -9.85 -8.63 14.80
C LEU A 131 -9.23 -10.03 14.94
N GLU A 132 -9.90 -10.96 15.62
CA GLU A 132 -9.47 -12.36 15.68
C GLU A 132 -9.48 -13.06 14.32
N LYS A 133 -10.47 -12.80 13.47
CA LYS A 133 -10.51 -13.32 12.10
C LYS A 133 -9.41 -12.73 11.23
N ALA A 134 -9.21 -11.41 11.26
CA ALA A 134 -8.12 -10.74 10.54
C ALA A 134 -6.74 -11.25 10.99
N LEU A 135 -6.54 -11.43 12.29
CA LEU A 135 -5.32 -12.05 12.85
C LEU A 135 -5.17 -13.52 12.44
N LYS A 136 -6.26 -14.27 12.30
CA LYS A 136 -6.24 -15.64 11.76
C LYS A 136 -5.88 -15.63 10.28
N GLU A 137 -6.43 -14.73 9.47
CA GLU A 137 -6.10 -14.59 8.04
C GLU A 137 -4.66 -14.13 7.80
N VAL A 138 -4.13 -13.22 8.61
CA VAL A 138 -2.71 -12.84 8.58
C VAL A 138 -1.81 -14.03 8.97
N ARG A 139 -2.22 -14.85 9.93
CA ARG A 139 -1.52 -16.11 10.27
C ARG A 139 -1.54 -17.12 9.13
N PHE A 140 -2.61 -17.20 8.31
CA PHE A 140 -2.68 -18.08 7.14
C PHE A 140 -1.88 -17.58 5.92
N LYS A 141 -1.58 -16.27 5.80
CA LYS A 141 -0.69 -15.73 4.75
C LYS A 141 0.80 -15.89 5.06
N VAL A 142 1.16 -16.12 6.30
CA VAL A 142 2.49 -16.64 6.66
C VAL A 142 2.46 -18.11 6.25
N LYS A 143 3.25 -18.48 5.21
CA LYS A 143 3.51 -19.89 4.85
C LYS A 143 3.67 -20.66 6.13
N GLU A 144 2.88 -21.76 6.30
CA GLU A 144 2.90 -22.61 7.48
C GLU A 144 4.36 -22.89 7.90
N LYS A 145 4.84 -22.14 8.87
CA LYS A 145 6.05 -22.50 9.57
C LYS A 145 5.58 -23.47 10.65
N HIS A 146 5.79 -24.74 10.41
CA HIS A 146 5.62 -25.74 11.47
C HIS A 146 6.63 -25.40 12.57
N LEU A 147 6.14 -24.88 13.68
CA LEU A 147 6.97 -24.55 14.83
C LEU A 147 7.05 -25.78 15.74
N VAL A 148 8.23 -26.32 15.90
CA VAL A 148 8.51 -27.37 16.88
C VAL A 148 9.20 -26.69 18.08
N ILE A 149 8.55 -26.74 19.23
CA ILE A 149 9.12 -26.24 20.49
C ILE A 149 9.75 -27.42 21.23
N VAL A 150 11.07 -27.36 21.45
CA VAL A 150 11.80 -28.36 22.21
C VAL A 150 12.31 -27.72 23.49
N ALA A 151 11.91 -28.27 24.63
CA ALA A 151 12.43 -27.86 25.94
C ALA A 151 13.73 -28.60 26.22
N CYS A 152 14.82 -27.88 26.38
CA CYS A 152 16.12 -28.41 26.81
C CYS A 152 16.32 -28.12 28.30
N LYS A 153 17.02 -29.01 29.01
CA LYS A 153 17.26 -28.89 30.45
C LYS A 153 18.49 -28.03 30.77
N THR A 154 19.41 -27.87 29.82
CA THR A 154 20.64 -27.10 30.01
C THR A 154 20.93 -26.23 28.79
N GLU A 155 21.73 -25.18 28.99
CA GLU A 155 22.20 -24.33 27.89
C GLU A 155 23.10 -25.07 26.91
N GLU A 156 23.87 -26.06 27.38
CA GLU A 156 24.73 -26.88 26.53
C GLU A 156 23.89 -27.77 25.59
N GLU A 157 22.83 -28.41 26.11
CA GLU A 157 21.88 -29.17 25.27
C GLU A 157 21.22 -28.29 24.22
N THR A 158 20.83 -27.06 24.59
CA THR A 158 20.23 -26.09 23.69
C THR A 158 21.18 -25.73 22.53
N LYS A 159 22.45 -25.44 22.82
CA LYS A 159 23.47 -25.13 21.82
C LYS A 159 23.70 -26.30 20.85
N ILE A 160 23.89 -27.49 21.40
CA ILE A 160 24.13 -28.71 20.59
C ILE A 160 22.95 -28.98 19.65
N LEU A 161 21.72 -28.85 20.17
CA LEU A 161 20.51 -29.07 19.37
C LEU A 161 20.34 -27.98 18.30
N GLN A 162 20.57 -26.71 18.65
CA GLN A 162 20.50 -25.60 17.72
C GLN A 162 21.48 -25.78 16.54
N ASP A 163 22.73 -26.16 16.81
CA ASP A 163 23.73 -26.39 15.78
C ASP A 163 23.37 -27.58 14.86
N LYS A 164 22.81 -28.64 15.43
CA LYS A 164 22.34 -29.80 14.64
C LYS A 164 21.17 -29.42 13.72
N LEU A 165 20.24 -28.61 14.20
CA LEU A 165 19.07 -28.18 13.42
C LEU A 165 19.45 -27.18 12.34
N LYS A 166 20.32 -26.20 12.64
CA LYS A 166 20.88 -25.25 11.66
C LYS A 166 21.61 -25.96 10.52
N LYS A 167 22.43 -26.98 10.83
CA LYS A 167 23.11 -27.80 9.81
C LYS A 167 22.14 -28.54 8.89
N LYS A 168 20.91 -28.80 9.34
CA LYS A 168 19.83 -29.41 8.52
C LYS A 168 18.95 -28.39 7.81
N GLY A 169 19.26 -27.09 7.90
CA GLY A 169 18.52 -26.02 7.21
C GLY A 169 17.30 -25.48 7.96
N TYR A 170 17.15 -25.79 9.25
CA TYR A 170 16.06 -25.25 10.08
C TYR A 170 16.42 -23.90 10.68
N ASP A 171 15.48 -22.97 10.69
CA ASP A 171 15.63 -21.70 11.43
C ASP A 171 15.30 -21.92 12.92
N CYS A 172 16.22 -21.56 13.80
CA CYS A 172 16.14 -21.87 15.23
C CYS A 172 16.23 -20.60 16.07
N GLN A 173 15.19 -20.33 16.86
CA GLN A 173 15.20 -19.27 17.88
C GLN A 173 15.21 -19.89 19.27
N VAL A 174 16.03 -19.34 20.17
CA VAL A 174 16.08 -19.73 21.58
C VAL A 174 15.28 -18.69 22.38
N LYS A 175 14.32 -19.17 23.20
CA LYS A 175 13.65 -18.35 24.22
C LYS A 175 14.01 -18.92 25.58
N ASN A 176 14.62 -18.11 26.42
CA ASN A 176 14.77 -18.45 27.83
C ASN A 176 13.46 -18.13 28.55
N THR A 177 12.89 -19.09 29.24
CA THR A 177 11.73 -18.92 30.14
C THR A 177 12.21 -18.66 31.57
#